data_a5dde315ac7bdb8fac4685fb0bd8d7fe
#
_entry.id   a5dde315ac7bdb8fac4685fb0bd8d7fe
#
_cell.length_a   1.000
_cell.length_b   1.000
_cell.length_c   1.000
_cell.angle_alpha   90.00
_cell.angle_beta   90.00
_cell.angle_gamma   90.00
#
_symmetry.space_group_name_H-M   'P 1'
#
loop_
_entity.id
_entity.type
_entity.pdbx_description
1 polymer ?
#
loop_
_entity_poly.entity_id
_entity_poly.type
_entity_poly.pdbx_seq_one_letter_code
_entity_poly.pdbx_strand_id
1 'polypeptide(L)'
;MMKPLMAIALCGLAASGWAQATSPVLHGAEPASVAVNDDDWRVEIVPPFALPSREPGYHGGAVVERPRAVLLFMGEGWAGARVSEVHSAFIADMPGLGSLTRYGVRAHPSVHVQRGTIWTPENGFAHHGGLTDLEIQAQLERIPSGPSAKDTVYVLFLPESHSAFLGEKVGGADFLAYHNQFGSRHGGQLRYVVVPYRHDAGQLAQAAVRSFVQAVVNPDGTGWY
;
A
#
# COMPACT_ATOMS: atom_id res chain seq x y z
N MET A 1 -40.12 25.17 40.72
CA MET A 1 -39.56 24.54 41.91
C MET A 1 -38.10 24.18 41.67
N MET A 2 -37.27 24.98 42.21
CA MET A 2 -36.00 24.81 42.93
C MET A 2 -34.90 23.96 42.26
N LYS A 3 -33.87 24.72 41.82
CA LYS A 3 -32.47 24.27 41.74
C LYS A 3 -31.91 24.06 43.14
N PRO A 4 -30.86 23.30 43.32
CA PRO A 4 -29.70 23.87 43.99
C PRO A 4 -28.39 23.77 43.19
N LEU A 5 -27.64 24.84 43.34
CA LEU A 5 -26.18 24.98 43.20
C LEU A 5 -25.47 24.13 44.24
N MET A 6 -24.30 23.62 43.89
CA MET A 6 -23.16 23.37 44.79
C MET A 6 -21.89 23.29 43.95
N ALA A 7 -21.09 24.25 44.01
CA ALA A 7 -20.02 24.61 44.92
C ALA A 7 -18.66 24.02 44.43
N ILE A 8 -17.81 24.95 44.07
CA ILE A 8 -16.41 24.88 43.68
C ILE A 8 -15.57 24.50 44.92
N ALA A 9 -14.65 23.55 44.74
CA ALA A 9 -13.53 23.40 45.67
C ALA A 9 -12.21 23.49 44.86
N LEU A 10 -11.52 24.61 45.05
CA LEU A 10 -10.10 24.79 44.76
C LEU A 10 -9.27 24.10 45.86
N CYS A 11 -8.31 23.29 45.47
CA CYS A 11 -7.10 22.93 46.22
C CYS A 11 -6.04 22.62 45.18
N GLY A 12 -4.97 23.34 45.03
CA GLY A 12 -3.87 23.51 45.95
C GLY A 12 -2.62 23.12 45.19
N LEU A 13 -1.80 24.09 44.80
CA LEU A 13 -0.46 23.91 44.16
C LEU A 13 0.45 23.03 45.04
N ALA A 14 1.08 22.04 44.37
CA ALA A 14 2.35 21.47 44.80
C ALA A 14 3.32 21.53 43.64
N ALA A 15 4.25 22.47 43.72
CA ALA A 15 5.42 22.54 42.84
C ALA A 15 6.41 21.43 43.28
N SER A 16 6.56 20.42 42.44
CA SER A 16 7.65 19.47 42.58
C SER A 16 8.63 19.70 41.44
N GLY A 17 9.85 20.09 41.83
CA GLY A 17 10.96 20.38 40.93
C GLY A 17 11.34 19.18 40.08
N TRP A 18 11.39 19.41 38.80
CA TRP A 18 11.94 18.45 37.84
C TRP A 18 13.45 18.72 37.73
N ALA A 19 14.21 17.76 38.26
CA ALA A 19 15.63 17.72 38.02
C ALA A 19 15.84 17.49 36.51
N GLN A 20 16.53 18.42 35.86
CA GLN A 20 17.00 18.27 34.48
C GLN A 20 18.04 17.16 34.45
N ALA A 21 17.63 15.98 34.00
CA ALA A 21 18.56 14.96 33.56
C ALA A 21 19.14 15.41 32.23
N THR A 22 20.43 15.82 32.23
CA THR A 22 21.21 16.03 31.02
C THR A 22 21.37 14.69 30.30
N SER A 23 20.59 14.52 29.24
CA SER A 23 20.79 13.42 28.32
C SER A 23 22.15 13.58 27.61
N PRO A 24 22.94 12.51 27.51
CA PRO A 24 24.16 12.55 26.71
C PRO A 24 23.76 12.80 25.25
N VAL A 25 24.38 13.83 24.66
CA VAL A 25 24.31 14.12 23.24
C VAL A 25 24.97 12.96 22.51
N LEU A 26 24.16 12.02 22.00
CA LEU A 26 24.62 11.05 21.02
C LEU A 26 24.90 11.83 19.73
N HIS A 27 26.19 11.99 19.45
CA HIS A 27 26.69 12.54 18.20
C HIS A 27 26.17 11.69 17.04
N GLY A 28 25.36 12.31 16.20
CA GLY A 28 25.31 12.18 14.77
C GLY A 28 25.29 10.77 14.19
N ALA A 29 24.14 10.11 14.24
CA ALA A 29 23.76 9.34 13.07
C ALA A 29 23.08 10.33 12.13
N GLU A 30 23.70 10.71 11.03
CA GLU A 30 23.01 11.39 9.94
C GLU A 30 21.80 10.55 9.55
N PRO A 31 20.63 11.17 9.30
CA PRO A 31 19.49 10.43 8.79
C PRO A 31 19.95 9.80 7.48
N ALA A 32 19.81 8.47 7.38
CA ALA A 32 20.10 7.75 6.16
C ALA A 32 19.39 8.45 5.00
N SER A 33 20.16 9.01 4.08
CA SER A 33 19.63 9.63 2.89
C SER A 33 18.89 8.55 2.12
N VAL A 34 17.57 8.73 1.98
CA VAL A 34 16.76 7.92 1.07
C VAL A 34 17.29 8.26 -0.32
N ALA A 35 18.08 7.38 -0.91
CA ALA A 35 18.47 7.48 -2.29
C ALA A 35 17.21 7.26 -3.14
N VAL A 36 16.55 8.35 -3.49
CA VAL A 36 15.49 8.34 -4.51
C VAL A 36 16.21 8.20 -5.84
N ASN A 37 16.20 7.00 -6.39
CA ASN A 37 16.66 6.76 -7.75
C ASN A 37 15.56 7.24 -8.68
N ASP A 38 15.82 8.25 -9.51
CA ASP A 38 14.82 8.91 -10.37
C ASP A 38 14.09 7.95 -11.34
N ASP A 39 14.63 6.74 -11.56
CA ASP A 39 14.03 5.70 -12.39
C ASP A 39 13.35 4.56 -11.60
N ASP A 40 13.43 4.53 -10.29
CA ASP A 40 12.86 3.47 -9.46
C ASP A 40 11.90 4.02 -8.41
N TRP A 41 10.65 4.17 -8.78
CA TRP A 41 9.54 4.69 -8.00
C TRP A 41 9.10 3.76 -6.85
N ARG A 42 9.99 2.95 -6.37
CA ARG A 42 9.76 2.15 -5.18
C ARG A 42 9.93 3.03 -3.96
N VAL A 43 8.95 3.02 -3.08
CA VAL A 43 9.21 3.30 -1.68
C VAL A 43 9.80 2.02 -1.10
N GLU A 44 11.06 1.78 -1.39
CA GLU A 44 11.80 0.72 -0.73
C GLU A 44 12.09 1.23 0.68
N ILE A 45 11.41 0.70 1.68
CA ILE A 45 11.83 0.85 3.07
C ILE A 45 13.05 -0.06 3.22
N VAL A 46 14.20 0.44 2.79
CA VAL A 46 15.47 -0.25 3.02
C VAL A 46 15.75 -0.13 4.51
N PRO A 47 15.94 -1.23 5.25
CA PRO A 47 16.40 -1.15 6.63
C PRO A 47 17.68 -0.32 6.70
N PRO A 48 17.87 0.57 7.69
CA PRO A 48 18.94 1.56 7.71
C PRO A 48 20.37 1.00 7.68
N PHE A 49 20.53 -0.33 7.64
CA PHE A 49 21.83 -1.02 7.66
C PHE A 49 22.09 -1.90 6.45
N ALA A 50 21.18 -1.99 5.49
CA ALA A 50 21.39 -2.76 4.27
C ALA A 50 21.79 -1.83 3.12
N LEU A 51 23.03 -1.89 2.69
CA LEU A 51 23.40 -1.32 1.40
C LEU A 51 22.64 -2.11 0.32
N PRO A 52 21.96 -1.44 -0.62
CA PRO A 52 21.26 -2.13 -1.69
C PRO A 52 22.27 -2.98 -2.45
N SER A 53 22.12 -4.30 -2.37
CA SER A 53 22.88 -5.19 -3.24
C SER A 53 22.32 -5.01 -4.66
N ARG A 54 23.19 -5.04 -5.67
CA ARG A 54 22.76 -4.95 -7.07
C ARG A 54 21.80 -6.06 -7.49
N GLU A 55 21.73 -7.14 -6.72
CA GLU A 55 20.80 -8.24 -6.90
C GLU A 55 19.99 -8.44 -5.63
N PRO A 56 18.65 -8.57 -5.73
CA PRO A 56 17.80 -8.85 -4.58
C PRO A 56 18.25 -10.13 -3.89
N GLY A 57 18.44 -10.07 -2.56
CA GLY A 57 18.73 -11.22 -1.71
C GLY A 57 17.44 -11.78 -1.09
N TYR A 58 17.41 -13.10 -0.85
CA TYR A 58 16.31 -13.70 -0.11
C TYR A 58 16.57 -13.65 1.40
N HIS A 59 15.64 -13.06 2.13
CA HIS A 59 15.75 -12.83 3.57
C HIS A 59 14.86 -13.76 4.42
N GLY A 60 14.30 -14.82 3.79
CA GLY A 60 13.52 -15.83 4.51
C GLY A 60 12.04 -15.56 4.66
N GLY A 61 11.54 -14.44 4.12
CA GLY A 61 10.14 -14.05 4.21
C GLY A 61 9.21 -14.82 3.28
N ALA A 62 7.93 -14.46 3.33
CA ALA A 62 6.91 -15.09 2.52
C ALA A 62 7.06 -14.74 1.03
N VAL A 63 6.67 -15.69 0.17
CA VAL A 63 6.52 -15.51 -1.27
C VAL A 63 5.16 -16.09 -1.68
N VAL A 64 4.46 -15.42 -2.58
CA VAL A 64 3.20 -15.93 -3.14
C VAL A 64 3.55 -16.91 -4.27
N GLU A 65 3.54 -18.20 -3.98
CA GLU A 65 4.02 -19.23 -4.92
C GLU A 65 3.16 -19.38 -6.16
N ARG A 66 1.84 -19.15 -6.06
CA ARG A 66 0.86 -19.30 -7.15
C ARG A 66 0.01 -18.05 -7.27
N PRO A 67 0.60 -16.94 -7.67
CA PRO A 67 -0.04 -15.64 -7.59
C PRO A 67 -1.27 -15.53 -8.50
N ARG A 68 -2.30 -14.87 -7.97
CA ARG A 68 -3.50 -14.49 -8.67
C ARG A 68 -3.64 -12.97 -8.59
N ALA A 69 -3.56 -12.27 -9.71
CA ALA A 69 -3.86 -10.85 -9.80
C ALA A 69 -5.36 -10.64 -9.99
N VAL A 70 -5.97 -9.83 -9.13
CA VAL A 70 -7.32 -9.33 -9.33
C VAL A 70 -7.22 -7.84 -9.63
N LEU A 71 -7.35 -7.48 -10.91
CA LEU A 71 -7.34 -6.09 -11.38
C LEU A 71 -8.68 -5.47 -11.05
N LEU A 72 -8.71 -4.63 -10.03
CA LEU A 72 -9.90 -4.02 -9.50
C LEU A 72 -9.97 -2.54 -9.92
N PHE A 73 -10.84 -2.23 -10.88
CA PHE A 73 -11.09 -0.88 -11.34
C PHE A 73 -12.15 -0.23 -10.46
N MET A 74 -11.71 0.71 -9.61
CA MET A 74 -12.54 1.32 -8.57
C MET A 74 -13.28 2.56 -9.08
N GLY A 75 -14.53 2.68 -8.68
CA GLY A 75 -15.36 3.85 -8.96
C GLY A 75 -15.83 3.93 -10.42
N GLU A 76 -16.38 5.09 -10.74
CA GLU A 76 -16.86 5.43 -12.07
C GLU A 76 -15.72 6.02 -12.94
N GLY A 77 -15.97 6.15 -14.26
CA GLY A 77 -15.00 6.73 -15.20
C GLY A 77 -14.14 5.70 -15.93
N TRP A 78 -14.17 4.44 -15.56
CA TRP A 78 -13.47 3.37 -16.28
C TRP A 78 -14.31 2.87 -17.47
N ALA A 79 -14.15 3.47 -18.65
CA ALA A 79 -14.76 2.95 -19.89
C ALA A 79 -14.27 1.53 -20.20
N GLY A 80 -15.12 0.70 -20.81
CA GLY A 80 -14.77 -0.70 -21.13
C GLY A 80 -13.52 -0.82 -21.99
N ALA A 81 -13.36 0.04 -23.00
CA ALA A 81 -12.17 0.08 -23.85
C ALA A 81 -10.90 0.37 -23.02
N ARG A 82 -10.97 1.31 -22.07
CA ARG A 82 -9.85 1.66 -21.21
C ARG A 82 -9.44 0.51 -20.28
N VAL A 83 -10.44 -0.17 -19.70
CA VAL A 83 -10.19 -1.36 -18.87
C VAL A 83 -9.49 -2.45 -19.70
N SER A 84 -9.94 -2.69 -20.92
CA SER A 84 -9.34 -3.68 -21.81
C SER A 84 -7.91 -3.30 -22.22
N GLU A 85 -7.65 -2.03 -22.46
CA GLU A 85 -6.32 -1.51 -22.80
C GLU A 85 -5.33 -1.74 -21.65
N VAL A 86 -5.69 -1.31 -20.43
CA VAL A 86 -4.85 -1.51 -19.23
C VAL A 86 -4.65 -3.00 -18.93
N HIS A 87 -5.69 -3.81 -19.05
CA HIS A 87 -5.59 -5.26 -18.84
C HIS A 87 -4.63 -5.91 -19.85
N SER A 88 -4.73 -5.56 -21.14
CA SER A 88 -3.85 -6.08 -22.17
C SER A 88 -2.40 -5.66 -21.95
N ALA A 89 -2.15 -4.40 -21.59
CA ALA A 89 -0.84 -3.90 -21.25
C ALA A 89 -0.27 -4.59 -19.99
N PHE A 90 -1.09 -4.79 -18.97
CA PHE A 90 -0.68 -5.51 -17.75
C PHE A 90 -0.22 -6.94 -18.04
N ILE A 91 -0.93 -7.67 -18.93
CA ILE A 91 -0.52 -9.02 -19.33
C ILE A 91 0.76 -8.98 -20.16
N ALA A 92 0.89 -8.01 -21.07
CA ALA A 92 2.07 -7.88 -21.93
C ALA A 92 3.34 -7.56 -21.12
N ASP A 93 3.24 -6.75 -20.07
CA ASP A 93 4.36 -6.36 -19.22
C ASP A 93 4.68 -7.40 -18.13
N MET A 94 3.81 -8.42 -17.95
CA MET A 94 4.02 -9.44 -16.92
C MET A 94 5.28 -10.28 -17.22
N PRO A 95 6.22 -10.40 -16.27
CA PRO A 95 7.41 -11.21 -16.45
C PRO A 95 7.04 -12.67 -16.71
N GLY A 96 7.79 -13.32 -17.60
CA GLY A 96 7.65 -14.75 -17.84
C GLY A 96 7.93 -15.58 -16.58
N LEU A 97 7.32 -16.77 -16.48
CA LEU A 97 7.47 -17.65 -15.30
C LEU A 97 8.95 -17.95 -15.01
N GLY A 98 9.79 -18.13 -16.04
CA GLY A 98 11.23 -18.37 -15.86
C GLY A 98 11.95 -17.27 -15.07
N SER A 99 11.52 -16.02 -15.20
CA SER A 99 12.06 -14.91 -14.42
C SER A 99 11.55 -14.92 -12.97
N LEU A 100 10.35 -15.40 -12.73
CA LEU A 100 9.71 -15.42 -11.40
C LEU A 100 10.11 -16.64 -10.57
N THR A 101 10.45 -17.78 -11.20
CA THR A 101 10.80 -19.03 -10.48
C THR A 101 12.03 -18.89 -9.62
N ARG A 102 13.00 -18.05 -9.99
CA ARG A 102 14.18 -17.77 -9.16
C ARG A 102 13.83 -17.12 -7.82
N TYR A 103 12.65 -16.49 -7.73
CA TYR A 103 12.13 -15.87 -6.51
C TYR A 103 11.16 -16.79 -5.74
N GLY A 104 11.01 -18.05 -6.12
CA GLY A 104 10.13 -19.02 -5.45
C GLY A 104 8.71 -19.09 -6.00
N VAL A 105 8.38 -18.33 -7.05
CA VAL A 105 7.07 -18.43 -7.73
C VAL A 105 7.00 -19.70 -8.54
N ARG A 106 5.93 -20.49 -8.36
CA ARG A 106 5.79 -21.84 -8.95
C ARG A 106 4.78 -21.91 -10.10
N ALA A 107 4.00 -20.86 -10.30
CA ALA A 107 3.02 -20.81 -11.38
C ALA A 107 2.97 -19.40 -11.99
N HIS A 108 2.70 -19.33 -13.29
CA HIS A 108 2.44 -18.05 -13.94
C HIS A 108 1.23 -17.38 -13.30
N PRO A 109 1.30 -16.07 -13.00
CA PRO A 109 0.16 -15.35 -12.41
C PRO A 109 -1.11 -15.49 -13.26
N SER A 110 -2.21 -15.85 -12.64
CA SER A 110 -3.53 -15.75 -13.28
C SER A 110 -4.07 -14.33 -13.09
N VAL A 111 -4.72 -13.78 -14.11
CA VAL A 111 -5.22 -12.40 -14.11
C VAL A 111 -6.74 -12.40 -14.26
N HIS A 112 -7.41 -11.69 -13.37
CA HIS A 112 -8.87 -11.52 -13.37
C HIS A 112 -9.20 -10.03 -13.29
N VAL A 113 -10.21 -9.60 -14.04
CA VAL A 113 -10.68 -8.21 -14.04
C VAL A 113 -11.99 -8.12 -13.27
N GLN A 114 -12.07 -7.14 -12.38
CA GLN A 114 -13.28 -6.81 -11.64
C GLN A 114 -13.50 -5.30 -11.62
N ARG A 115 -14.75 -4.89 -11.43
CA ARG A 115 -15.12 -3.51 -11.18
C ARG A 115 -15.59 -3.39 -9.75
N GLY A 116 -15.19 -2.32 -9.08
CA GLY A 116 -15.60 -2.01 -7.72
C GLY A 116 -16.17 -0.60 -7.63
N THR A 117 -17.00 -0.37 -6.63
CA THR A 117 -17.45 0.97 -6.26
C THR A 117 -16.58 1.49 -5.13
N ILE A 118 -16.31 2.80 -5.12
CA ILE A 118 -15.70 3.45 -3.97
C ILE A 118 -16.83 3.70 -2.96
N TRP A 119 -16.68 3.12 -1.78
CA TRP A 119 -17.57 3.38 -0.68
C TRP A 119 -17.01 4.53 0.16
N THR A 120 -17.83 5.55 0.37
CA THR A 120 -17.50 6.65 1.27
C THR A 120 -18.33 6.49 2.52
N PRO A 121 -17.73 6.36 3.72
CA PRO A 121 -18.48 6.30 4.96
C PRO A 121 -19.21 7.63 5.19
N GLU A 122 -20.46 7.57 5.67
CA GLU A 122 -21.29 8.76 5.91
C GLU A 122 -20.66 9.76 6.90
N ASN A 123 -19.80 9.26 7.79
CA ASN A 123 -19.02 10.04 8.75
C ASN A 123 -17.50 9.96 8.49
N GLY A 124 -17.10 9.58 7.28
CA GLY A 124 -15.70 9.37 6.93
C GLY A 124 -14.94 10.67 6.90
N PHE A 125 -13.69 10.61 7.30
CA PHE A 125 -12.71 11.65 7.05
C PHE A 125 -12.37 11.65 5.55
N ALA A 126 -13.36 11.87 4.69
CA ALA A 126 -13.12 12.00 3.27
C ALA A 126 -12.17 13.19 3.09
N HIS A 127 -10.90 12.93 2.96
CA HIS A 127 -10.00 13.89 2.37
C HIS A 127 -10.58 14.21 0.99
N HIS A 128 -10.98 15.44 0.78
CA HIS A 128 -11.64 15.88 -0.43
C HIS A 128 -10.85 15.39 -1.66
N GLY A 129 -11.38 14.37 -2.35
CA GLY A 129 -10.81 13.82 -3.57
C GLY A 129 -9.68 12.80 -3.40
N GLY A 130 -9.51 12.13 -2.25
CA GLY A 130 -8.48 11.10 -2.11
C GLY A 130 -8.78 10.02 -1.08
N LEU A 131 -8.05 8.93 -1.16
CA LEU A 131 -8.15 7.78 -0.27
C LEU A 131 -6.82 7.56 0.46
N THR A 132 -6.86 7.51 1.76
CA THR A 132 -5.74 7.06 2.59
C THR A 132 -5.57 5.54 2.49
N ASP A 133 -4.42 5.02 2.89
CA ASP A 133 -4.17 3.57 2.90
C ASP A 133 -5.17 2.82 3.80
N LEU A 134 -5.58 3.37 4.94
CA LEU A 134 -6.60 2.78 5.80
C LEU A 134 -7.98 2.73 5.14
N GLU A 135 -8.36 3.77 4.39
CA GLU A 135 -9.61 3.78 3.64
C GLU A 135 -9.59 2.76 2.50
N ILE A 136 -8.44 2.58 1.85
CA ILE A 136 -8.24 1.53 0.85
C ILE A 136 -8.37 0.14 1.47
N GLN A 137 -7.79 -0.11 2.63
CA GLN A 137 -7.99 -1.35 3.37
C GLN A 137 -9.47 -1.58 3.71
N ALA A 138 -10.18 -0.54 4.13
CA ALA A 138 -11.62 -0.60 4.38
C ALA A 138 -12.46 -0.91 3.12
N GLN A 139 -12.04 -0.45 1.93
CA GLN A 139 -12.65 -0.85 0.65
C GLN A 139 -12.46 -2.36 0.41
N LEU A 140 -11.22 -2.84 0.60
CA LEU A 140 -10.87 -4.24 0.37
C LEU A 140 -11.61 -5.20 1.30
N GLU A 141 -11.84 -4.82 2.56
CA GLU A 141 -12.63 -5.59 3.52
C GLU A 141 -14.09 -5.82 3.11
N ARG A 142 -14.61 -5.01 2.18
CA ARG A 142 -15.97 -5.14 1.65
C ARG A 142 -16.06 -6.07 0.45
N ILE A 143 -14.92 -6.45 -0.13
CA ILE A 143 -14.87 -7.37 -1.26
C ILE A 143 -15.05 -8.79 -0.70
N PRO A 144 -16.03 -9.57 -1.20
CA PRO A 144 -16.17 -10.95 -0.77
C PRO A 144 -14.89 -11.75 -1.01
N SER A 145 -14.23 -12.15 0.06
CA SER A 145 -13.01 -12.96 -0.02
C SER A 145 -13.38 -14.37 -0.43
N GLY A 146 -12.86 -14.81 -1.58
CA GLY A 146 -12.96 -16.22 -1.96
C GLY A 146 -11.93 -17.09 -1.22
N PRO A 147 -12.06 -18.42 -1.29
CA PRO A 147 -11.17 -19.37 -0.59
C PRO A 147 -9.69 -19.32 -1.03
N SER A 148 -9.35 -18.57 -2.06
CA SER A 148 -7.98 -18.40 -2.58
C SER A 148 -7.30 -17.11 -2.11
N ALA A 149 -7.75 -16.49 -1.01
CA ALA A 149 -7.23 -15.19 -0.54
C ALA A 149 -5.71 -15.18 -0.31
N LYS A 150 -5.12 -16.28 0.13
CA LYS A 150 -3.68 -16.41 0.41
C LYS A 150 -2.78 -16.20 -0.82
N ASP A 151 -3.27 -16.55 -2.01
CA ASP A 151 -2.54 -16.46 -3.27
C ASP A 151 -2.98 -15.24 -4.10
N THR A 152 -3.94 -14.46 -3.59
CA THR A 152 -4.50 -13.31 -4.29
C THR A 152 -3.79 -12.02 -3.90
N VAL A 153 -3.46 -11.24 -4.92
CA VAL A 153 -3.04 -9.84 -4.81
C VAL A 153 -4.06 -8.99 -5.55
N TYR A 154 -4.71 -8.09 -4.84
CA TYR A 154 -5.64 -7.13 -5.43
C TYR A 154 -4.85 -5.94 -5.99
N VAL A 155 -5.05 -5.63 -7.26
CA VAL A 155 -4.43 -4.46 -7.92
C VAL A 155 -5.52 -3.43 -8.14
N LEU A 156 -5.56 -2.41 -7.26
CA LEU A 156 -6.59 -1.37 -7.26
C LEU A 156 -6.17 -0.22 -8.19
N PHE A 157 -6.92 -0.03 -9.24
CA PHE A 157 -6.82 1.14 -10.10
C PHE A 157 -7.82 2.20 -9.63
N LEU A 158 -7.32 3.32 -9.13
CA LEU A 158 -8.16 4.42 -8.68
C LEU A 158 -8.66 5.24 -9.87
N PRO A 159 -9.86 5.80 -9.83
CA PRO A 159 -10.37 6.67 -10.87
C PRO A 159 -9.65 8.04 -10.84
N GLU A 160 -9.73 8.78 -11.92
CA GLU A 160 -9.13 10.13 -12.05
C GLU A 160 -9.59 11.10 -10.95
N SER A 161 -10.80 10.91 -10.45
CA SER A 161 -11.38 11.74 -9.40
C SER A 161 -10.81 11.52 -8.01
N HIS A 162 -9.94 10.51 -7.80
CA HIS A 162 -9.42 10.16 -6.49
C HIS A 162 -7.91 9.99 -6.50
N SER A 163 -7.23 10.73 -5.64
CA SER A 163 -5.82 10.53 -5.33
C SER A 163 -5.65 9.42 -4.28
N ALA A 164 -4.47 8.79 -4.24
CA ALA A 164 -4.06 7.92 -3.13
C ALA A 164 -3.14 8.70 -2.19
N PHE A 165 -3.29 8.50 -0.89
CA PHE A 165 -2.40 9.08 0.12
C PHE A 165 -1.70 7.97 0.92
N LEU A 166 -0.37 8.05 0.99
CA LEU A 166 0.46 7.18 1.82
C LEU A 166 1.25 8.07 2.80
N GLY A 167 0.68 8.30 3.98
CA GLY A 167 1.13 9.35 4.86
C GLY A 167 0.98 10.72 4.20
N GLU A 168 2.08 11.47 4.10
CA GLU A 168 2.13 12.79 3.45
C GLU A 168 2.33 12.70 1.92
N LYS A 169 2.60 11.51 1.38
CA LYS A 169 2.87 11.30 -0.04
C LYS A 169 1.59 11.15 -0.84
N VAL A 170 1.57 11.76 -2.02
CA VAL A 170 0.41 11.80 -2.93
C VAL A 170 0.69 10.96 -4.17
N GLY A 171 -0.21 10.03 -4.45
CA GLY A 171 -0.13 9.20 -5.65
C GLY A 171 -0.21 9.99 -6.93
N GLY A 172 0.61 9.61 -7.90
CA GLY A 172 0.76 10.30 -9.16
C GLY A 172 1.83 11.42 -9.14
N ALA A 173 2.10 12.01 -7.98
CA ALA A 173 3.18 12.98 -7.78
C ALA A 173 4.41 12.33 -7.12
N ASP A 174 4.22 11.68 -5.97
CA ASP A 174 5.33 11.14 -5.18
C ASP A 174 5.56 9.64 -5.40
N PHE A 175 4.57 8.93 -5.92
CA PHE A 175 4.67 7.51 -6.27
C PHE A 175 3.72 7.14 -7.42
N LEU A 176 4.10 6.12 -8.19
CA LEU A 176 3.28 5.60 -9.30
C LEU A 176 2.36 4.45 -8.87
N ALA A 177 2.82 3.65 -7.96
CA ALA A 177 2.10 2.57 -7.31
C ALA A 177 2.82 2.21 -6.02
N TYR A 178 2.13 1.55 -5.09
CA TYR A 178 2.71 0.90 -3.93
C TYR A 178 1.99 -0.41 -3.66
N HIS A 179 2.64 -1.31 -2.93
CA HIS A 179 2.00 -2.50 -2.40
C HIS A 179 2.02 -2.50 -0.88
N ASN A 180 1.05 -3.19 -0.29
CA ASN A 180 0.96 -3.39 1.14
C ASN A 180 0.13 -4.65 1.44
N GLN A 181 0.08 -5.03 2.71
CA GLN A 181 -0.78 -6.09 3.21
C GLN A 181 -1.35 -5.74 4.58
N PHE A 182 -2.46 -6.35 4.93
CA PHE A 182 -3.04 -6.24 6.27
C PHE A 182 -3.80 -7.51 6.66
N GLY A 183 -3.98 -7.72 7.96
CA GLY A 183 -4.81 -8.79 8.49
C GLY A 183 -6.29 -8.50 8.27
N SER A 184 -6.97 -9.34 7.48
CA SER A 184 -8.40 -9.18 7.24
C SER A 184 -9.21 -9.67 8.44
N ARG A 185 -10.29 -8.95 8.77
CA ARG A 185 -11.28 -9.39 9.77
C ARG A 185 -12.00 -10.70 9.38
N HIS A 186 -11.94 -11.07 8.11
CA HIS A 186 -12.46 -12.34 7.59
C HIS A 186 -11.44 -13.48 7.68
N GLY A 187 -10.27 -13.21 8.25
CA GLY A 187 -9.14 -14.12 8.42
C GLY A 187 -8.15 -14.08 7.27
N GLY A 188 -6.88 -14.31 7.60
CA GLY A 188 -5.77 -14.30 6.65
C GLY A 188 -5.22 -12.91 6.35
N GLN A 189 -4.20 -12.88 5.48
CA GLN A 189 -3.57 -11.65 4.99
C GLN A 189 -4.16 -11.27 3.64
N LEU A 190 -4.61 -10.02 3.52
CA LEU A 190 -4.98 -9.40 2.25
C LEU A 190 -3.78 -8.62 1.72
N ARG A 191 -3.35 -8.95 0.50
CA ARG A 191 -2.26 -8.28 -0.20
C ARG A 191 -2.83 -7.42 -1.31
N TYR A 192 -2.30 -6.24 -1.46
CA TYR A 192 -2.81 -5.31 -2.46
C TYR A 192 -1.74 -4.39 -3.02
N VAL A 193 -2.05 -3.87 -4.19
CA VAL A 193 -1.32 -2.83 -4.90
C VAL A 193 -2.29 -1.68 -5.13
N VAL A 194 -1.86 -0.47 -4.94
CA VAL A 194 -2.62 0.74 -5.25
C VAL A 194 -1.96 1.47 -6.40
N VAL A 195 -2.73 1.73 -7.44
CA VAL A 195 -2.28 2.39 -8.66
C VAL A 195 -3.11 3.65 -8.87
N PRO A 196 -2.56 4.84 -8.58
CA PRO A 196 -3.20 6.12 -8.89
C PRO A 196 -3.45 6.28 -10.39
N TYR A 197 -4.51 7.00 -10.76
CA TYR A 197 -4.88 7.20 -12.15
C TYR A 197 -3.76 7.89 -12.96
N ARG A 198 -3.63 7.45 -14.21
CA ARG A 198 -2.80 8.07 -15.25
C ARG A 198 -3.49 7.94 -16.60
N HIS A 199 -3.28 8.93 -17.46
CA HIS A 199 -3.85 8.92 -18.81
C HIS A 199 -3.22 7.87 -19.73
N ASP A 200 -1.93 7.56 -19.56
CA ASP A 200 -1.22 6.54 -20.33
C ASP A 200 -1.47 5.15 -19.75
N ALA A 201 -2.08 4.24 -20.54
CA ALA A 201 -2.39 2.88 -20.11
C ALA A 201 -1.14 2.01 -19.92
N GLY A 202 -0.12 2.23 -20.74
CA GLY A 202 1.13 1.50 -20.63
C GLY A 202 1.87 1.84 -19.35
N GLN A 203 2.01 3.13 -19.02
CA GLN A 203 2.62 3.56 -17.76
C GLN A 203 1.83 3.06 -16.55
N LEU A 204 0.49 3.12 -16.63
CA LEU A 204 -0.39 2.61 -15.59
C LEU A 204 -0.19 1.12 -15.34
N ALA A 205 -0.17 0.34 -16.43
CA ALA A 205 0.05 -1.11 -16.38
C ALA A 205 1.46 -1.45 -15.89
N GLN A 206 2.49 -0.75 -16.36
CA GLN A 206 3.87 -0.96 -15.94
C GLN A 206 4.06 -0.72 -14.45
N ALA A 207 3.51 0.38 -13.91
CA ALA A 207 3.54 0.65 -12.47
C ALA A 207 2.81 -0.44 -11.68
N ALA A 208 1.65 -0.88 -12.17
CA ALA A 208 0.87 -1.95 -11.57
C ALA A 208 1.63 -3.28 -11.54
N VAL A 209 2.26 -3.69 -12.67
CA VAL A 209 3.03 -4.93 -12.77
C VAL A 209 4.24 -4.92 -11.85
N ARG A 210 5.00 -3.82 -11.81
CA ARG A 210 6.15 -3.69 -10.91
C ARG A 210 5.75 -3.90 -9.45
N SER A 211 4.73 -3.16 -8.97
CA SER A 211 4.25 -3.30 -7.61
C SER A 211 3.59 -4.65 -7.34
N PHE A 212 2.92 -5.26 -8.33
CA PHE A 212 2.38 -6.61 -8.21
C PHE A 212 3.50 -7.65 -8.02
N VAL A 213 4.55 -7.58 -8.81
CA VAL A 213 5.71 -8.49 -8.67
C VAL A 213 6.33 -8.32 -7.28
N GLN A 214 6.50 -7.11 -6.79
CA GLN A 214 6.97 -6.86 -5.41
C GLN A 214 6.04 -7.49 -4.38
N ALA A 215 4.73 -7.28 -4.49
CA ALA A 215 3.74 -7.89 -3.59
C ALA A 215 3.74 -9.43 -3.63
N VAL A 216 4.21 -10.04 -4.72
CA VAL A 216 4.35 -11.49 -4.88
C VAL A 216 5.63 -12.01 -4.24
N VAL A 217 6.77 -11.36 -4.48
CA VAL A 217 8.08 -11.86 -4.04
C VAL A 217 8.51 -11.34 -2.67
N ASN A 218 7.90 -10.25 -2.23
CA ASN A 218 8.18 -9.58 -0.95
C ASN A 218 6.91 -9.02 -0.30
N PRO A 219 5.88 -9.86 -0.05
CA PRO A 219 4.56 -9.38 0.36
C PRO A 219 4.54 -8.66 1.71
N ASP A 220 5.48 -8.98 2.60
CA ASP A 220 5.56 -8.48 3.98
C ASP A 220 6.84 -7.68 4.26
N GLY A 221 7.62 -7.36 3.23
CA GLY A 221 8.89 -6.65 3.37
C GLY A 221 10.05 -7.50 3.88
N THR A 222 9.85 -8.81 4.06
CA THR A 222 10.87 -9.74 4.60
C THR A 222 11.31 -10.81 3.60
N GLY A 223 10.81 -10.77 2.37
CA GLY A 223 11.09 -11.72 1.28
C GLY A 223 12.36 -11.38 0.49
N TRP A 224 12.20 -11.00 -0.76
CA TRP A 224 13.27 -10.60 -1.67
C TRP A 224 13.38 -9.09 -1.75
N TYR A 225 14.54 -8.51 -1.39
CA TYR A 225 14.83 -7.08 -1.51
C TYR A 225 16.34 -6.80 -1.53
#